data_a1e49c2d2597de9bfb521ac63c9e13d7
#
_entry.id   a1e49c2d2597de9bfb521ac63c9e13d7
#
_cell.length_a   1.000
_cell.length_b   1.000
_cell.length_c   1.000
_cell.angle_alpha   90.00
_cell.angle_beta   90.00
_cell.angle_gamma   90.00
#
_symmetry.space_group_name_H-M   'P 1'
#
loop_
_entity.id
_entity.type
_entity.pdbx_description
1 polymer ?
#
loop_
_entity_poly.entity_id
_entity_poly.type
_entity_poly.pdbx_seq_one_letter_code
_entity_poly.pdbx_strand_id
1 'polypeptide(L)'
;MEVSSAKPTNQKLVLGLLVAAYTLNFVDRSIVASVGQAIKLDLKLTDTQLGLLGGLYFALLYTVLGIPIARLAERWSRVHIMSAAIFVWSGFTALCGIATSYAMLASFRFGVGVGEAGLSPPAHSLISDTVPPDKRASALSIYSLGVPLGVMIAAAAGGWLAQHYSWRVAFITLGLPGAVLAFAIRLLIREPVRGGMEPGGARIAPPPYSLRHDIAETLRVARAMFGNPVLFHMMLGITLISFAGYGAGAFVQPYWSRTFGLGYAQIGLITGLIGGTSQFVGVLLGGFVSDRLARAGSSIWYGLVPAIGIAAAYPLILALYTADSWQAAAIWLLFPGALTNTYMGPTYGTVQNAFPPAQRATAVAVLFLVLNLIALGFGPPLTGLLIDHLGAFHHAHASATGVLPALSGLPWSDVSPFQTSCPGGVGIIAGTSADVTCRTAVQLATRQAIIVVYAVGLWAAFHYLVAAIRLRKGMPSVAPMSA
;
A
#
# COMPACT_ATOMS: atom_id res chain seq x y z
N MET A 1 36.99 -8.74 -21.52
CA MET A 1 37.00 -8.28 -20.14
C MET A 1 36.96 -9.49 -19.25
N GLU A 2 38.06 -9.84 -18.59
CA GLU A 2 38.17 -10.95 -17.66
C GLU A 2 37.22 -10.73 -16.50
N VAL A 3 36.34 -11.68 -16.30
CA VAL A 3 35.45 -11.69 -15.13
C VAL A 3 36.29 -12.07 -13.93
N SER A 4 36.63 -11.07 -13.13
CA SER A 4 37.27 -11.25 -11.83
C SER A 4 36.64 -12.43 -11.08
N SER A 5 37.43 -13.41 -10.68
CA SER A 5 37.08 -14.58 -9.84
C SER A 5 36.75 -14.21 -8.38
N ALA A 6 36.20 -13.03 -8.18
CA ALA A 6 35.83 -12.53 -6.86
C ALA A 6 34.66 -13.34 -6.29
N LYS A 7 34.81 -13.86 -5.07
CA LYS A 7 33.78 -14.60 -4.34
C LYS A 7 32.42 -13.88 -4.40
N PRO A 8 31.30 -14.60 -4.65
CA PRO A 8 29.97 -14.02 -4.64
C PRO A 8 29.66 -13.39 -3.27
N THR A 9 28.87 -12.32 -3.27
CA THR A 9 28.43 -11.68 -2.01
C THR A 9 27.64 -12.70 -1.17
N ASN A 10 27.84 -12.66 0.14
CA ASN A 10 27.14 -13.54 1.05
C ASN A 10 25.60 -13.36 0.90
N GLN A 11 24.89 -14.45 0.61
CA GLN A 11 23.45 -14.47 0.41
C GLN A 11 22.66 -13.83 1.56
N LYS A 12 23.08 -14.08 2.82
CA LYS A 12 22.43 -13.51 4.01
C LYS A 12 22.59 -11.98 4.05
N LEU A 13 23.77 -11.48 3.67
CA LEU A 13 24.03 -10.03 3.60
C LEU A 13 23.17 -9.37 2.50
N VAL A 14 23.10 -9.97 1.32
CA VAL A 14 22.24 -9.47 0.24
C VAL A 14 20.80 -9.41 0.69
N LEU A 15 20.27 -10.49 1.24
CA LEU A 15 18.88 -10.56 1.68
C LEU A 15 18.62 -9.55 2.82
N GLY A 16 19.53 -9.43 3.79
CA GLY A 16 19.41 -8.47 4.89
C GLY A 16 19.35 -7.01 4.40
N LEU A 17 20.23 -6.64 3.46
CA LEU A 17 20.23 -5.29 2.87
C LEU A 17 18.97 -5.03 2.03
N LEU A 18 18.46 -6.04 1.32
CA LEU A 18 17.21 -5.93 0.57
C LEU A 18 15.98 -5.80 1.48
N VAL A 19 15.94 -6.55 2.61
CA VAL A 19 14.90 -6.39 3.64
C VAL A 19 14.94 -4.98 4.22
N ALA A 20 16.13 -4.47 4.56
CA ALA A 20 16.30 -3.11 5.06
C ALA A 20 15.81 -2.07 4.03
N ALA A 21 16.16 -2.24 2.74
CA ALA A 21 15.70 -1.36 1.68
C ALA A 21 14.17 -1.37 1.52
N TYR A 22 13.54 -2.55 1.60
CA TYR A 22 12.11 -2.68 1.48
C TYR A 22 11.37 -2.16 2.72
N THR A 23 12.00 -2.30 3.90
CA THR A 23 11.51 -1.67 5.14
C THR A 23 11.49 -0.15 5.01
N LEU A 24 12.60 0.47 4.60
CA LEU A 24 12.65 1.91 4.42
C LEU A 24 11.69 2.41 3.33
N ASN A 25 11.53 1.65 2.25
CA ASN A 25 10.54 1.95 1.22
C ASN A 25 9.12 2.06 1.79
N PHE A 26 8.73 1.12 2.68
CA PHE A 26 7.42 1.18 3.33
C PHE A 26 7.33 2.21 4.46
N VAL A 27 8.45 2.58 5.10
CA VAL A 27 8.51 3.74 5.99
C VAL A 27 8.12 5.00 5.22
N ASP A 28 8.74 5.23 4.06
CA ASP A 28 8.53 6.43 3.25
C ASP A 28 7.12 6.52 2.66
N ARG A 29 6.50 5.39 2.34
CA ARG A 29 5.09 5.34 1.92
C ARG A 29 4.13 5.67 3.06
N SER A 30 4.41 5.13 4.24
CA SER A 30 3.48 5.17 5.36
C SER A 30 3.61 6.43 6.21
N ILE A 31 4.73 7.17 6.09
CA ILE A 31 4.97 8.37 6.91
C ILE A 31 3.90 9.45 6.71
N VAL A 32 3.42 9.66 5.47
CA VAL A 32 2.36 10.65 5.21
C VAL A 32 1.09 10.32 5.99
N ALA A 33 0.69 9.05 6.04
CA ALA A 33 -0.46 8.63 6.84
C ALA A 33 -0.19 8.83 8.34
N SER A 34 1.04 8.53 8.79
CA SER A 34 1.43 8.60 10.20
C SER A 34 1.46 10.02 10.77
N VAL A 35 1.85 11.00 9.97
CA VAL A 35 1.96 12.41 10.40
C VAL A 35 0.96 13.32 9.69
N GLY A 36 0.00 12.76 8.96
CA GLY A 36 -0.92 13.49 8.08
C GLY A 36 -1.76 14.55 8.81
N GLN A 37 -2.21 14.27 10.03
CA GLN A 37 -2.96 15.25 10.81
C GLN A 37 -2.10 16.46 11.19
N ALA A 38 -0.82 16.26 11.52
CA ALA A 38 0.09 17.35 11.81
C ALA A 38 0.37 18.22 10.56
N ILE A 39 0.57 17.57 9.39
CA ILE A 39 0.73 18.25 8.09
C ILE A 39 -0.52 19.09 7.78
N LYS A 40 -1.71 18.47 7.94
CA LYS A 40 -2.99 19.13 7.65
C LYS A 40 -3.18 20.38 8.46
N LEU A 41 -2.90 20.33 9.75
CA LEU A 41 -3.06 21.49 10.66
C LEU A 41 -2.05 22.62 10.36
N ASP A 42 -0.80 22.25 10.09
CA ASP A 42 0.28 23.20 9.83
C ASP A 42 0.11 23.93 8.48
N LEU A 43 -0.18 23.18 7.42
CA LEU A 43 -0.36 23.73 6.06
C LEU A 43 -1.82 24.10 5.74
N LYS A 44 -2.74 23.93 6.69
CA LYS A 44 -4.19 24.20 6.55
C LYS A 44 -4.83 23.50 5.35
N LEU A 45 -4.48 22.21 5.18
CA LEU A 45 -4.93 21.42 4.03
C LEU A 45 -6.36 20.94 4.20
N THR A 46 -7.01 20.66 3.06
CA THR A 46 -8.23 19.84 3.03
C THR A 46 -7.90 18.36 3.19
N ASP A 47 -8.88 17.54 3.53
CA ASP A 47 -8.68 16.08 3.58
C ASP A 47 -8.47 15.49 2.18
N THR A 48 -9.07 16.08 1.14
CA THR A 48 -8.78 15.77 -0.27
C THR A 48 -7.30 15.97 -0.60
N GLN A 49 -6.73 17.12 -0.23
CA GLN A 49 -5.31 17.43 -0.45
C GLN A 49 -4.40 16.45 0.29
N LEU A 50 -4.74 16.09 1.53
CA LEU A 50 -4.01 15.07 2.30
C LEU A 50 -4.06 13.71 1.62
N GLY A 51 -5.22 13.31 1.11
CA GLY A 51 -5.40 12.07 0.35
C GLY A 51 -4.59 12.05 -0.95
N LEU A 52 -4.52 13.16 -1.68
CA LEU A 52 -3.68 13.28 -2.89
C LEU A 52 -2.20 13.11 -2.60
N LEU A 53 -1.69 13.65 -1.48
CA LEU A 53 -0.30 13.49 -1.04
C LEU A 53 0.04 12.03 -0.71
N GLY A 54 -0.87 11.31 -0.07
CA GLY A 54 -0.70 9.91 0.31
C GLY A 54 -0.94 8.91 -0.81
N GLY A 55 -1.70 9.31 -1.86
CA GLY A 55 -2.17 8.45 -2.92
C GLY A 55 -1.67 8.82 -4.30
N LEU A 56 -2.43 9.64 -5.02
CA LEU A 56 -2.29 9.84 -6.47
C LEU A 56 -0.92 10.36 -6.90
N TYR A 57 -0.36 11.33 -6.20
CA TYR A 57 0.91 11.95 -6.59
C TYR A 57 2.07 10.95 -6.55
N PHE A 58 2.05 10.06 -5.57
CA PHE A 58 3.01 8.98 -5.48
C PHE A 58 2.71 7.88 -6.51
N ALA A 59 1.45 7.38 -6.54
CA ALA A 59 1.06 6.21 -7.33
C ALA A 59 1.24 6.42 -8.84
N LEU A 60 0.99 7.63 -9.34
CA LEU A 60 1.06 7.95 -10.77
C LEU A 60 2.45 7.67 -11.34
N LEU A 61 3.48 8.30 -10.78
CA LEU A 61 4.85 8.15 -11.29
C LEU A 61 5.45 6.80 -10.93
N TYR A 62 5.17 6.28 -9.72
CA TYR A 62 5.58 4.93 -9.34
C TYR A 62 5.10 3.89 -10.35
N THR A 63 3.84 3.97 -10.77
CA THR A 63 3.23 3.01 -11.69
C THR A 63 3.73 3.17 -13.11
N VAL A 64 3.78 4.41 -13.62
CA VAL A 64 4.20 4.71 -14.99
C VAL A 64 5.68 4.38 -15.21
N LEU A 65 6.53 4.72 -14.26
CA LEU A 65 7.99 4.51 -14.36
C LEU A 65 8.43 3.09 -13.97
N GLY A 66 7.59 2.32 -13.28
CA GLY A 66 7.91 0.96 -12.85
C GLY A 66 8.28 0.05 -14.03
N ILE A 67 7.56 0.13 -15.16
CA ILE A 67 7.84 -0.70 -16.35
C ILE A 67 9.16 -0.30 -17.04
N PRO A 68 9.40 0.98 -17.40
CA PRO A 68 10.69 1.40 -17.97
C PRO A 68 11.89 1.05 -17.10
N ILE A 69 11.80 1.25 -15.78
CA ILE A 69 12.91 0.98 -14.86
C ILE A 69 13.13 -0.53 -14.72
N ALA A 70 12.08 -1.35 -14.69
CA ALA A 70 12.22 -2.81 -14.71
C ALA A 70 12.99 -3.27 -15.95
N ARG A 71 12.67 -2.72 -17.12
CA ARG A 71 13.38 -3.02 -18.38
C ARG A 71 14.83 -2.53 -18.39
N LEU A 72 15.09 -1.39 -17.77
CA LEU A 72 16.44 -0.91 -17.57
C LEU A 72 17.24 -1.89 -16.68
N ALA A 73 16.61 -2.42 -15.63
CA ALA A 73 17.21 -3.38 -14.72
C ALA A 73 17.51 -4.74 -15.36
N GLU A 74 16.83 -5.11 -16.45
CA GLU A 74 17.17 -6.30 -17.23
C GLU A 74 18.50 -6.19 -17.97
N ARG A 75 19.01 -4.98 -18.20
CA ARG A 75 20.19 -4.70 -19.03
C ARG A 75 21.36 -4.14 -18.24
N TRP A 76 21.06 -3.25 -17.33
CA TRP A 76 22.06 -2.59 -16.50
C TRP A 76 22.23 -3.32 -15.16
N SER A 77 23.23 -2.93 -14.39
CA SER A 77 23.44 -3.45 -13.05
C SER A 77 22.24 -3.10 -12.15
N ARG A 78 21.60 -4.14 -11.63
CA ARG A 78 20.46 -4.02 -10.69
C ARG A 78 20.89 -3.32 -9.41
N VAL A 79 22.11 -3.58 -8.95
CA VAL A 79 22.71 -2.96 -7.77
C VAL A 79 22.83 -1.45 -7.95
N HIS A 80 23.30 -0.98 -9.13
CA HIS A 80 23.40 0.45 -9.41
C HIS A 80 22.03 1.12 -9.47
N ILE A 81 21.06 0.49 -10.17
CA ILE A 81 19.71 1.02 -10.31
C ILE A 81 19.04 1.14 -8.94
N MET A 82 19.11 0.09 -8.12
CA MET A 82 18.54 0.12 -6.77
C MET A 82 19.21 1.17 -5.89
N SER A 83 20.56 1.26 -5.90
CA SER A 83 21.27 2.26 -5.10
C SER A 83 20.89 3.68 -5.51
N ALA A 84 20.85 3.98 -6.81
CA ALA A 84 20.42 5.28 -7.32
C ALA A 84 18.96 5.57 -6.94
N ALA A 85 18.09 4.59 -7.11
CA ALA A 85 16.68 4.67 -6.76
C ALA A 85 16.48 4.99 -5.28
N ILE A 86 17.15 4.23 -4.38
CA ILE A 86 17.10 4.43 -2.93
C ILE A 86 17.61 5.83 -2.57
N PHE A 87 18.70 6.26 -3.13
CA PHE A 87 19.28 7.59 -2.88
C PHE A 87 18.31 8.71 -3.29
N VAL A 88 17.70 8.59 -4.48
CA VAL A 88 16.75 9.57 -5.02
C VAL A 88 15.51 9.68 -4.13
N TRP A 89 14.81 8.56 -3.82
CA TRP A 89 13.60 8.67 -3.02
C TRP A 89 13.88 9.13 -1.60
N SER A 90 14.98 8.66 -0.99
CA SER A 90 15.37 9.07 0.36
C SER A 90 15.67 10.57 0.42
N GLY A 91 16.33 11.11 -0.60
CA GLY A 91 16.54 12.54 -0.75
C GLY A 91 15.22 13.30 -0.85
N PHE A 92 14.30 12.86 -1.70
CA PHE A 92 12.97 13.48 -1.82
C PHE A 92 12.13 13.33 -0.55
N THR A 93 12.22 12.19 0.15
CA THR A 93 11.56 12.03 1.46
C THR A 93 12.10 13.04 2.47
N ALA A 94 13.42 13.19 2.58
CA ALA A 94 14.01 14.20 3.46
C ALA A 94 13.63 15.65 3.04
N LEU A 95 13.57 15.93 1.73
CA LEU A 95 13.10 17.20 1.19
C LEU A 95 11.64 17.50 1.54
N CYS A 96 10.77 16.49 1.70
CA CYS A 96 9.41 16.70 2.20
C CYS A 96 9.44 17.44 3.58
N GLY A 97 10.45 17.18 4.41
CA GLY A 97 10.58 17.82 5.72
C GLY A 97 10.91 19.32 5.68
N ILE A 98 11.34 19.86 4.56
CA ILE A 98 11.58 21.32 4.40
C ILE A 98 10.45 22.01 3.61
N ALA A 99 9.39 21.28 3.26
CA ALA A 99 8.26 21.85 2.52
C ALA A 99 7.51 22.91 3.35
N THR A 100 7.30 24.07 2.75
CA THR A 100 6.57 25.20 3.35
C THR A 100 5.19 25.41 2.74
N SER A 101 4.87 24.67 1.68
CA SER A 101 3.59 24.75 0.98
C SER A 101 3.14 23.38 0.50
N TYR A 102 1.82 23.27 0.23
CA TYR A 102 1.24 22.07 -0.38
C TYR A 102 1.90 21.71 -1.71
N ALA A 103 2.08 22.69 -2.62
CA ALA A 103 2.67 22.45 -3.94
C ALA A 103 4.10 21.91 -3.83
N MET A 104 4.91 22.45 -2.91
CA MET A 104 6.27 21.99 -2.66
C MET A 104 6.28 20.56 -2.13
N LEU A 105 5.41 20.26 -1.14
CA LEU A 105 5.28 18.91 -0.59
C LEU A 105 4.81 17.90 -1.66
N ALA A 106 3.82 18.28 -2.48
CA ALA A 106 3.32 17.47 -3.59
C ALA A 106 4.43 17.16 -4.61
N SER A 107 5.22 18.18 -4.99
CA SER A 107 6.33 17.99 -5.94
C SER A 107 7.38 17.02 -5.40
N PHE A 108 7.70 17.09 -4.12
CA PHE A 108 8.63 16.14 -3.50
C PHE A 108 8.03 14.72 -3.42
N ARG A 109 6.74 14.57 -3.17
CA ARG A 109 6.05 13.26 -3.21
C ARG A 109 6.06 12.63 -4.59
N PHE A 110 5.95 13.42 -5.67
CA PHE A 110 6.21 12.92 -7.03
C PHE A 110 7.63 12.36 -7.17
N GLY A 111 8.63 13.07 -6.67
CA GLY A 111 10.03 12.64 -6.70
C GLY A 111 10.28 11.34 -5.91
N VAL A 112 9.60 11.16 -4.77
CA VAL A 112 9.63 9.87 -4.02
C VAL A 112 9.09 8.75 -4.90
N GLY A 113 7.95 8.93 -5.59
CA GLY A 113 7.36 7.93 -6.48
C GLY A 113 8.30 7.52 -7.63
N VAL A 114 9.03 8.48 -8.21
CA VAL A 114 10.06 8.21 -9.23
C VAL A 114 11.16 7.29 -8.70
N GLY A 115 11.70 7.62 -7.53
CA GLY A 115 12.77 6.82 -6.93
C GLY A 115 12.31 5.41 -6.56
N GLU A 116 11.18 5.28 -5.89
CA GLU A 116 10.69 3.99 -5.40
C GLU A 116 10.36 2.97 -6.51
N ALA A 117 10.04 3.43 -7.72
CA ALA A 117 9.79 2.57 -8.86
C ALA A 117 11.01 1.68 -9.21
N GLY A 118 12.22 2.07 -8.78
CA GLY A 118 13.47 1.38 -9.08
C GLY A 118 13.89 0.29 -8.08
N LEU A 119 13.08 -0.04 -7.06
CA LEU A 119 13.48 -1.02 -6.06
C LEU A 119 12.97 -2.44 -6.35
N SER A 120 11.65 -2.63 -6.40
CA SER A 120 11.06 -3.97 -6.29
C SER A 120 11.42 -4.90 -7.46
N PRO A 121 11.34 -4.51 -8.76
CA PRO A 121 11.70 -5.42 -9.84
C PRO A 121 13.18 -5.86 -9.81
N PRO A 122 14.17 -4.97 -9.64
CA PRO A 122 15.56 -5.36 -9.51
C PRO A 122 15.84 -6.23 -8.28
N ALA A 123 15.20 -5.95 -7.14
CA ALA A 123 15.38 -6.74 -5.91
C ALA A 123 14.91 -8.19 -6.08
N HIS A 124 13.71 -8.40 -6.66
CA HIS A 124 13.21 -9.74 -6.96
C HIS A 124 14.13 -10.50 -7.90
N SER A 125 14.62 -9.86 -8.96
CA SER A 125 15.57 -10.45 -9.90
C SER A 125 16.90 -10.79 -9.21
N LEU A 126 17.40 -9.93 -8.32
CA LEU A 126 18.64 -10.14 -7.58
C LEU A 126 18.51 -11.33 -6.60
N ILE A 127 17.37 -11.46 -5.91
CA ILE A 127 17.07 -12.60 -5.03
C ILE A 127 17.07 -13.90 -5.84
N SER A 128 16.46 -13.90 -7.03
CA SER A 128 16.38 -15.09 -7.88
C SER A 128 17.75 -15.56 -8.36
N ASP A 129 18.72 -14.65 -8.55
CA ASP A 129 20.07 -14.97 -8.99
C ASP A 129 21.06 -15.24 -7.85
N THR A 130 20.68 -14.97 -6.60
CA THR A 130 21.51 -15.22 -5.40
C THR A 130 21.05 -16.39 -4.56
N VAL A 131 19.77 -16.79 -4.71
CA VAL A 131 19.14 -17.82 -3.91
C VAL A 131 18.78 -19.03 -4.78
N PRO A 132 19.13 -20.27 -4.37
CA PRO A 132 18.73 -21.47 -5.09
C PRO A 132 17.20 -21.58 -5.26
N PRO A 133 16.71 -22.17 -6.37
CA PRO A 133 15.29 -22.23 -6.70
C PRO A 133 14.40 -22.80 -5.60
N ASP A 134 14.88 -23.81 -4.87
CA ASP A 134 14.19 -24.46 -3.76
C ASP A 134 14.00 -23.55 -2.52
N LYS A 135 14.79 -22.48 -2.38
CA LYS A 135 14.75 -21.52 -1.26
C LYS A 135 14.22 -20.14 -1.63
N ARG A 136 13.91 -19.89 -2.92
CA ARG A 136 13.46 -18.56 -3.39
C ARG A 136 12.16 -18.10 -2.73
N ALA A 137 11.19 -18.99 -2.56
CA ALA A 137 9.92 -18.65 -1.90
C ALA A 137 10.15 -18.16 -0.47
N SER A 138 11.01 -18.85 0.29
CA SER A 138 11.37 -18.44 1.66
C SER A 138 12.11 -17.10 1.67
N ALA A 139 13.03 -16.88 0.74
CA ALA A 139 13.78 -15.62 0.64
C ALA A 139 12.87 -14.44 0.29
N LEU A 140 11.92 -14.62 -0.62
CA LEU A 140 10.92 -13.61 -0.98
C LEU A 140 9.95 -13.32 0.18
N SER A 141 9.60 -14.34 0.96
CA SER A 141 8.81 -14.17 2.19
C SER A 141 9.57 -13.34 3.23
N ILE A 142 10.87 -13.62 3.44
CA ILE A 142 11.72 -12.82 4.33
C ILE A 142 11.84 -11.38 3.82
N TYR A 143 12.06 -11.18 2.52
CA TYR A 143 12.07 -9.86 1.90
C TYR A 143 10.76 -9.10 2.14
N SER A 144 9.62 -9.78 2.03
CA SER A 144 8.30 -9.19 2.25
C SER A 144 8.03 -8.76 3.69
N LEU A 145 8.81 -9.22 4.67
CA LEU A 145 8.73 -8.72 6.05
C LEU A 145 9.07 -7.22 6.13
N GLY A 146 9.76 -6.67 5.14
CA GLY A 146 9.98 -5.23 5.04
C GLY A 146 8.69 -4.40 5.05
N VAL A 147 7.57 -4.95 4.53
CA VAL A 147 6.26 -4.25 4.49
C VAL A 147 5.73 -3.95 5.90
N PRO A 148 5.41 -4.97 6.73
CA PRO A 148 4.89 -4.71 8.08
C PRO A 148 5.89 -3.97 8.96
N LEU A 149 7.19 -4.27 8.85
CA LEU A 149 8.23 -3.55 9.59
C LEU A 149 8.26 -2.07 9.25
N GLY A 150 8.18 -1.72 7.96
CA GLY A 150 8.15 -0.34 7.52
C GLY A 150 6.92 0.42 8.02
N VAL A 151 5.74 -0.18 7.92
CA VAL A 151 4.48 0.40 8.45
C VAL A 151 4.57 0.63 9.96
N MET A 152 5.07 -0.37 10.71
CA MET A 152 5.24 -0.25 12.16
C MET A 152 6.22 0.85 12.54
N ILE A 153 7.37 0.94 11.88
CA ILE A 153 8.39 1.98 12.14
C ILE A 153 7.82 3.36 11.78
N ALA A 154 7.18 3.51 10.62
CA ALA A 154 6.58 4.78 10.23
C ALA A 154 5.51 5.24 11.23
N ALA A 155 4.66 4.34 11.70
CA ALA A 155 3.63 4.66 12.68
C ALA A 155 4.25 5.04 14.03
N ALA A 156 5.10 4.20 14.60
CA ALA A 156 5.66 4.40 15.93
C ALA A 156 6.67 5.56 15.96
N ALA A 157 7.72 5.50 15.11
CA ALA A 157 8.76 6.51 15.10
C ALA A 157 8.28 7.84 14.47
N GLY A 158 7.51 7.78 13.38
CA GLY A 158 6.92 8.97 12.76
C GLY A 158 5.97 9.70 13.71
N GLY A 159 5.09 8.98 14.39
CA GLY A 159 4.19 9.53 15.39
C GLY A 159 4.95 10.15 16.58
N TRP A 160 5.97 9.46 17.09
CA TRP A 160 6.79 9.96 18.21
C TRP A 160 7.55 11.22 17.82
N LEU A 161 8.21 11.23 16.66
CA LEU A 161 8.94 12.40 16.15
C LEU A 161 8.01 13.59 15.90
N ALA A 162 6.84 13.35 15.32
CA ALA A 162 5.86 14.39 15.06
C ALA A 162 5.31 15.02 16.36
N GLN A 163 5.18 14.23 17.43
CA GLN A 163 4.68 14.71 18.72
C GLN A 163 5.72 15.53 19.49
N HIS A 164 7.00 15.08 19.49
CA HIS A 164 8.04 15.70 20.34
C HIS A 164 8.83 16.80 19.64
N TYR A 165 8.84 16.77 18.31
CA TYR A 165 9.55 17.76 17.50
C TYR A 165 8.62 18.39 16.47
N SER A 166 8.48 17.75 15.28
CA SER A 166 7.57 18.17 14.22
C SER A 166 7.45 17.07 13.17
N TRP A 167 6.41 17.16 12.32
CA TRP A 167 6.29 16.29 11.15
C TRP A 167 7.46 16.47 10.16
N ARG A 168 8.07 17.66 10.12
CA ARG A 168 9.26 17.95 9.29
C ARG A 168 10.46 17.14 9.74
N VAL A 169 10.72 17.11 11.04
CA VAL A 169 11.80 16.29 11.62
C VAL A 169 11.56 14.80 11.35
N ALA A 170 10.30 14.34 11.40
CA ALA A 170 9.97 12.96 11.08
C ALA A 170 10.38 12.58 9.64
N PHE A 171 10.06 13.41 8.64
CA PHE A 171 10.48 13.19 7.25
C PHE A 171 12.00 13.17 7.06
N ILE A 172 12.71 14.13 7.66
CA ILE A 172 14.18 14.20 7.57
C ILE A 172 14.82 12.98 8.23
N THR A 173 14.42 12.67 9.46
CA THR A 173 15.02 11.60 10.27
C THR A 173 14.76 10.22 9.66
N LEU A 174 13.56 9.97 9.14
CA LEU A 174 13.20 8.68 8.56
C LEU A 174 13.64 8.54 7.08
N GLY A 175 13.77 9.65 6.35
CA GLY A 175 14.23 9.63 4.97
C GLY A 175 15.75 9.45 4.82
N LEU A 176 16.55 10.13 5.63
CA LEU A 176 18.02 10.12 5.51
C LEU A 176 18.68 8.73 5.62
N PRO A 177 18.24 7.79 6.47
CA PRO A 177 18.85 6.46 6.57
C PRO A 177 18.90 5.69 5.24
N GLY A 178 17.94 5.93 4.34
CA GLY A 178 17.94 5.32 3.01
C GLY A 178 19.13 5.77 2.16
N ALA A 179 19.56 7.01 2.26
CA ALA A 179 20.77 7.48 1.55
C ALA A 179 22.01 6.70 2.00
N VAL A 180 22.17 6.47 3.32
CA VAL A 180 23.26 5.64 3.85
C VAL A 180 23.14 4.19 3.35
N LEU A 181 21.95 3.63 3.34
CA LEU A 181 21.68 2.28 2.83
C LEU A 181 21.98 2.17 1.32
N ALA A 182 21.71 3.21 0.54
CA ALA A 182 22.06 3.25 -0.88
C ALA A 182 23.57 3.05 -1.11
N PHE A 183 24.41 3.75 -0.35
CA PHE A 183 25.86 3.57 -0.39
C PHE A 183 26.26 2.16 0.11
N ALA A 184 25.65 1.67 1.19
CA ALA A 184 25.94 0.33 1.70
C ALA A 184 25.62 -0.75 0.65
N ILE A 185 24.46 -0.69 -0.02
CA ILE A 185 24.10 -1.61 -1.10
C ILE A 185 25.12 -1.51 -2.25
N ARG A 186 25.49 -0.28 -2.65
CA ARG A 186 26.43 -0.05 -3.75
C ARG A 186 27.81 -0.63 -3.48
N LEU A 187 28.29 -0.58 -2.25
CA LEU A 187 29.61 -1.00 -1.85
C LEU A 187 29.68 -2.49 -1.46
N LEU A 188 28.63 -3.01 -0.82
CA LEU A 188 28.64 -4.35 -0.22
C LEU A 188 28.04 -5.43 -1.13
N ILE A 189 27.12 -5.08 -2.05
CA ILE A 189 26.53 -6.04 -2.98
C ILE A 189 27.27 -6.00 -4.31
N ARG A 190 27.79 -7.14 -4.74
CA ARG A 190 28.30 -7.34 -6.09
C ARG A 190 27.19 -7.87 -6.98
N GLU A 191 27.10 -7.37 -8.22
CA GLU A 191 26.13 -7.82 -9.20
C GLU A 191 26.29 -9.33 -9.48
N PRO A 192 25.30 -10.19 -9.16
CA PRO A 192 25.39 -11.61 -9.44
C PRO A 192 25.23 -11.89 -10.94
N VAL A 193 25.76 -13.03 -11.37
CA VAL A 193 25.59 -13.50 -12.75
C VAL A 193 24.12 -13.83 -12.98
N ARG A 194 23.53 -13.30 -14.04
CA ARG A 194 22.13 -13.54 -14.40
C ARG A 194 21.92 -15.01 -14.75
N GLY A 195 20.91 -15.61 -14.15
CA GLY A 195 20.62 -17.05 -14.31
C GLY A 195 21.64 -17.97 -13.63
N GLY A 196 22.58 -17.43 -12.83
CA GLY A 196 23.65 -18.21 -12.19
C GLY A 196 23.16 -19.32 -11.24
N MET A 197 21.93 -19.22 -10.74
CA MET A 197 21.28 -20.20 -9.87
C MET A 197 20.26 -21.11 -10.61
N GLU A 198 20.12 -20.95 -11.93
CA GLU A 198 19.25 -21.83 -12.70
C GLU A 198 19.91 -23.21 -12.95
N PRO A 199 19.13 -24.29 -13.08
CA PRO A 199 19.65 -25.60 -13.45
C PRO A 199 20.44 -25.52 -14.77
N GLY A 200 21.71 -25.90 -14.74
CA GLY A 200 22.61 -25.83 -15.90
C GLY A 200 23.50 -24.59 -15.96
N GLY A 201 23.35 -23.60 -15.05
CA GLY A 201 24.25 -22.46 -14.93
C GLY A 201 24.36 -21.56 -16.17
N ALA A 202 23.35 -21.59 -17.04
CA ALA A 202 23.38 -20.85 -18.30
C ALA A 202 23.30 -19.35 -18.02
N ARG A 203 24.27 -18.61 -18.54
CA ARG A 203 24.18 -17.13 -18.60
C ARG A 203 23.00 -16.75 -19.46
N ILE A 204 21.98 -16.18 -18.86
CA ILE A 204 20.85 -15.62 -19.60
C ILE A 204 21.32 -14.29 -20.17
N ALA A 205 21.51 -14.25 -21.49
CA ALA A 205 21.77 -12.98 -22.18
C ALA A 205 20.56 -12.06 -22.01
N PRO A 206 20.76 -10.75 -21.78
CA PRO A 206 19.64 -9.83 -21.72
C PRO A 206 18.88 -9.88 -23.06
N PRO A 207 17.54 -9.91 -23.05
CA PRO A 207 16.78 -9.96 -24.28
C PRO A 207 17.04 -8.71 -25.13
N PRO A 208 17.04 -8.82 -26.45
CA PRO A 208 17.15 -7.67 -27.33
C PRO A 208 15.98 -6.70 -27.01
N TYR A 209 16.26 -5.41 -27.10
CA TYR A 209 15.23 -4.42 -26.80
C TYR A 209 14.18 -4.37 -27.88
N SER A 210 12.98 -4.69 -27.51
CA SER A 210 11.81 -4.45 -28.33
C SER A 210 10.66 -3.97 -27.46
N LEU A 211 10.57 -2.65 -27.28
CA LEU A 211 9.46 -2.02 -26.56
C LEU A 211 8.10 -2.46 -27.12
N ARG A 212 8.03 -2.61 -28.45
CA ARG A 212 6.82 -3.10 -29.15
C ARG A 212 6.44 -4.52 -28.73
N HIS A 213 7.42 -5.42 -28.64
CA HIS A 213 7.21 -6.79 -28.20
C HIS A 213 6.76 -6.83 -26.73
N ASP A 214 7.43 -6.07 -25.86
CA ASP A 214 7.14 -6.01 -24.43
C ASP A 214 5.74 -5.45 -24.14
N ILE A 215 5.33 -4.40 -24.85
CA ILE A 215 3.97 -3.85 -24.75
C ILE A 215 2.95 -4.87 -25.29
N ALA A 216 3.23 -5.49 -26.43
CA ALA A 216 2.33 -6.48 -27.02
C ALA A 216 2.12 -7.69 -26.08
N GLU A 217 3.18 -8.16 -25.42
CA GLU A 217 3.08 -9.26 -24.46
C GLU A 217 2.30 -8.82 -23.20
N THR A 218 2.58 -7.65 -22.66
CA THR A 218 1.83 -7.11 -21.51
C THR A 218 0.35 -6.96 -21.82
N LEU A 219 0.01 -6.43 -22.99
CA LEU A 219 -1.40 -6.31 -23.44
C LEU A 219 -2.06 -7.66 -23.65
N ARG A 220 -1.30 -8.65 -24.12
CA ARG A 220 -1.77 -10.02 -24.32
C ARG A 220 -2.12 -10.68 -22.98
N VAL A 221 -1.22 -10.58 -22.01
CA VAL A 221 -1.45 -11.06 -20.65
C VAL A 221 -2.62 -10.32 -19.99
N ALA A 222 -2.70 -9.02 -20.15
CA ALA A 222 -3.82 -8.22 -19.65
C ALA A 222 -5.15 -8.70 -20.24
N ARG A 223 -5.23 -8.88 -21.57
CA ARG A 223 -6.43 -9.44 -22.23
C ARG A 223 -6.81 -10.81 -21.69
N ALA A 224 -5.82 -11.69 -21.43
CA ALA A 224 -6.07 -13.00 -20.84
C ALA A 224 -6.62 -12.88 -19.40
N MET A 225 -6.10 -11.96 -18.59
CA MET A 225 -6.61 -11.70 -17.23
C MET A 225 -8.03 -11.15 -17.24
N PHE A 226 -8.31 -10.17 -18.11
CA PHE A 226 -9.65 -9.58 -18.23
C PHE A 226 -10.66 -10.54 -18.88
N GLY A 227 -10.21 -11.40 -19.79
CA GLY A 227 -11.05 -12.38 -20.48
C GLY A 227 -11.37 -13.63 -19.66
N ASN A 228 -10.56 -13.95 -18.64
CA ASN A 228 -10.82 -15.09 -17.76
C ASN A 228 -11.68 -14.66 -16.55
N PRO A 229 -12.90 -15.19 -16.38
CA PRO A 229 -13.80 -14.74 -15.32
C PRO A 229 -13.25 -14.90 -13.91
N VAL A 230 -12.46 -15.96 -13.63
CA VAL A 230 -11.85 -16.16 -12.31
C VAL A 230 -10.82 -15.06 -12.03
N LEU A 231 -9.89 -14.84 -12.98
CA LEU A 231 -8.82 -13.86 -12.84
C LEU A 231 -9.38 -12.44 -12.77
N PHE A 232 -10.39 -12.13 -13.59
CA PHE A 232 -11.08 -10.84 -13.57
C PHE A 232 -11.71 -10.54 -12.21
N HIS A 233 -12.50 -11.48 -11.67
CA HIS A 233 -13.14 -11.28 -10.38
C HIS A 233 -12.14 -11.24 -9.21
N MET A 234 -11.08 -12.02 -9.25
CA MET A 234 -10.00 -11.93 -8.26
C MET A 234 -9.25 -10.60 -8.33
N MET A 235 -8.97 -10.11 -9.55
CA MET A 235 -8.34 -8.81 -9.75
C MET A 235 -9.23 -7.66 -9.25
N LEU A 236 -10.53 -7.68 -9.52
CA LEU A 236 -11.47 -6.71 -8.97
C LEU A 236 -11.57 -6.83 -7.44
N GLY A 237 -11.65 -8.06 -6.92
CA GLY A 237 -11.71 -8.29 -5.47
C GLY A 237 -10.52 -7.68 -4.75
N ILE A 238 -9.28 -7.98 -5.17
CA ILE A 238 -8.07 -7.39 -4.55
C ILE A 238 -8.02 -5.87 -4.75
N THR A 239 -8.42 -5.36 -5.90
CA THR A 239 -8.40 -3.91 -6.17
C THR A 239 -9.37 -3.16 -5.26
N LEU A 240 -10.59 -3.66 -5.09
CA LEU A 240 -11.63 -3.03 -4.27
C LEU A 240 -11.30 -3.09 -2.77
N ILE A 241 -10.80 -4.23 -2.26
CA ILE A 241 -10.41 -4.31 -0.84
C ILE A 241 -9.17 -3.47 -0.57
N SER A 242 -8.22 -3.40 -1.51
CA SER A 242 -7.05 -2.53 -1.39
C SER A 242 -7.43 -1.06 -1.50
N PHE A 243 -8.45 -0.71 -2.31
CA PHE A 243 -9.00 0.64 -2.36
C PHE A 243 -9.54 1.06 -0.99
N ALA A 244 -10.32 0.19 -0.34
CA ALA A 244 -10.81 0.43 1.00
C ALA A 244 -9.66 0.54 2.02
N GLY A 245 -8.66 -0.35 1.93
CA GLY A 245 -7.51 -0.37 2.81
C GLY A 245 -6.61 0.86 2.69
N TYR A 246 -6.25 1.28 1.48
CA TYR A 246 -5.45 2.50 1.27
C TYR A 246 -6.24 3.77 1.56
N GLY A 247 -7.51 3.81 1.13
CA GLY A 247 -8.40 4.94 1.35
C GLY A 247 -8.59 5.22 2.83
N ALA A 248 -9.08 4.24 3.58
CA ALA A 248 -9.28 4.36 5.02
C ALA A 248 -7.93 4.50 5.76
N GLY A 249 -6.90 3.74 5.33
CA GLY A 249 -5.57 3.74 5.94
C GLY A 249 -4.91 5.10 6.02
N ALA A 250 -5.12 5.97 5.03
CA ALA A 250 -4.62 7.34 5.02
C ALA A 250 -5.22 8.21 6.14
N PHE A 251 -6.40 7.84 6.65
CA PHE A 251 -7.15 8.60 7.65
C PHE A 251 -7.29 7.88 8.99
N VAL A 252 -6.69 6.73 9.19
CA VAL A 252 -6.70 6.02 10.49
C VAL A 252 -6.09 6.89 11.58
N GLN A 253 -4.89 7.43 11.38
CA GLN A 253 -4.24 8.29 12.37
C GLN A 253 -5.04 9.60 12.63
N PRO A 254 -5.49 10.35 11.61
CA PRO A 254 -6.42 11.45 11.77
C PRO A 254 -7.68 11.07 12.56
N TYR A 255 -8.27 9.90 12.32
CA TYR A 255 -9.45 9.43 13.07
C TYR A 255 -9.18 9.33 14.58
N TRP A 256 -8.07 8.67 14.98
CA TRP A 256 -7.72 8.50 16.39
C TRP A 256 -7.45 9.85 17.07
N SER A 257 -6.76 10.77 16.39
CA SER A 257 -6.49 12.11 16.89
C SER A 257 -7.78 12.94 17.03
N ARG A 258 -8.63 12.93 15.98
CA ARG A 258 -9.86 13.73 15.93
C ARG A 258 -10.94 13.21 16.89
N THR A 259 -11.01 11.87 17.06
CA THR A 259 -12.09 11.24 17.82
C THR A 259 -11.77 11.14 19.32
N PHE A 260 -10.53 10.75 19.64
CA PHE A 260 -10.14 10.49 21.03
C PHE A 260 -9.15 11.51 21.60
N GLY A 261 -8.69 12.47 20.80
CA GLY A 261 -7.71 13.47 21.25
C GLY A 261 -6.34 12.89 21.60
N LEU A 262 -6.00 11.68 21.12
CA LEU A 262 -4.75 11.02 21.44
C LEU A 262 -3.57 11.71 20.77
N GLY A 263 -2.41 11.65 21.45
CA GLY A 263 -1.14 12.12 20.90
C GLY A 263 -0.61 11.19 19.82
N TYR A 264 0.14 11.74 18.86
CA TYR A 264 0.64 10.99 17.69
C TYR A 264 1.50 9.79 18.06
N ALA A 265 2.29 9.86 19.13
CA ALA A 265 3.10 8.74 19.62
C ALA A 265 2.23 7.56 20.08
N GLN A 266 1.18 7.85 20.87
CA GLN A 266 0.25 6.81 21.34
C GLN A 266 -0.51 6.18 20.17
N ILE A 267 -1.00 7.01 19.24
CA ILE A 267 -1.68 6.52 18.02
C ILE A 267 -0.75 5.62 17.22
N GLY A 268 0.51 6.03 17.04
CA GLY A 268 1.52 5.27 16.30
C GLY A 268 1.79 3.89 16.90
N LEU A 269 1.85 3.79 18.23
CA LEU A 269 2.00 2.52 18.93
C LEU A 269 0.75 1.63 18.75
N ILE A 270 -0.45 2.18 18.96
CA ILE A 270 -1.70 1.42 18.80
C ILE A 270 -1.85 0.91 17.38
N THR A 271 -1.77 1.78 16.40
CA THR A 271 -1.99 1.43 14.99
C THR A 271 -0.85 0.58 14.41
N GLY A 272 0.39 0.88 14.80
CA GLY A 272 1.56 0.11 14.38
C GLY A 272 1.58 -1.30 14.96
N LEU A 273 1.55 -1.43 16.29
CA LEU A 273 1.67 -2.73 16.95
C LEU A 273 0.39 -3.56 16.82
N ILE A 274 -0.76 -3.02 17.20
CA ILE A 274 -2.02 -3.78 17.19
C ILE A 274 -2.51 -3.98 15.75
N GLY A 275 -2.62 -2.90 14.99
CA GLY A 275 -3.07 -2.97 13.60
C GLY A 275 -2.11 -3.74 12.69
N GLY A 276 -0.80 -3.53 12.85
CA GLY A 276 0.23 -4.24 12.09
C GLY A 276 0.24 -5.74 12.39
N THR A 277 0.15 -6.15 13.66
CA THR A 277 0.06 -7.57 14.06
C THR A 277 -1.22 -8.21 13.50
N SER A 278 -2.36 -7.51 13.56
CA SER A 278 -3.62 -7.97 12.98
C SER A 278 -3.48 -8.27 11.48
N GLN A 279 -2.90 -7.35 10.72
CA GLN A 279 -2.66 -7.55 9.28
C GLN A 279 -1.70 -8.72 9.00
N PHE A 280 -0.61 -8.81 9.75
CA PHE A 280 0.36 -9.90 9.61
C PHE A 280 -0.29 -11.28 9.80
N VAL A 281 -1.10 -11.43 10.85
CA VAL A 281 -1.89 -12.66 11.10
C VAL A 281 -2.83 -12.96 9.94
N GLY A 282 -3.49 -11.94 9.38
CA GLY A 282 -4.42 -12.11 8.25
C GLY A 282 -3.75 -12.65 6.98
N VAL A 283 -2.59 -12.14 6.64
CA VAL A 283 -1.83 -12.60 5.47
C VAL A 283 -1.45 -14.07 5.61
N LEU A 284 -0.95 -14.47 6.79
CA LEU A 284 -0.60 -15.87 7.07
C LEU A 284 -1.82 -16.78 7.07
N LEU A 285 -2.87 -16.39 7.78
CA LEU A 285 -4.11 -17.20 7.86
C LEU A 285 -4.74 -17.40 6.48
N GLY A 286 -4.80 -16.35 5.66
CA GLY A 286 -5.40 -16.41 4.33
C GLY A 286 -4.76 -17.47 3.44
N GLY A 287 -3.43 -17.49 3.37
CA GLY A 287 -2.69 -18.50 2.62
C GLY A 287 -2.86 -19.91 3.19
N PHE A 288 -2.55 -20.06 4.49
CA PHE A 288 -2.56 -21.36 5.15
C PHE A 288 -3.95 -22.03 5.16
N VAL A 289 -5.00 -21.28 5.50
CA VAL A 289 -6.38 -21.80 5.55
C VAL A 289 -6.86 -22.17 4.15
N SER A 290 -6.62 -21.32 3.14
CA SER A 290 -7.00 -21.59 1.77
C SER A 290 -6.31 -22.84 1.22
N ASP A 291 -5.01 -22.99 1.44
CA ASP A 291 -4.24 -24.17 0.97
C ASP A 291 -4.68 -25.45 1.68
N ARG A 292 -4.92 -25.38 3.00
CA ARG A 292 -5.39 -26.53 3.78
C ARG A 292 -6.75 -27.01 3.31
N LEU A 293 -7.70 -26.10 3.13
CA LEU A 293 -9.06 -26.42 2.71
C LEU A 293 -9.12 -26.82 1.24
N ALA A 294 -8.31 -26.20 0.37
CA ALA A 294 -8.23 -26.58 -1.05
C ALA A 294 -7.68 -28.00 -1.23
N ARG A 295 -6.68 -28.40 -0.46
CA ARG A 295 -6.15 -29.76 -0.46
C ARG A 295 -7.16 -30.81 0.01
N ALA A 296 -8.12 -30.43 0.85
CA ALA A 296 -9.17 -31.31 1.34
C ALA A 296 -10.30 -31.55 0.31
N GLY A 297 -10.32 -30.88 -0.85
CA GLY A 297 -11.27 -31.26 -1.88
C GLY A 297 -11.65 -30.29 -2.98
N SER A 298 -11.41 -28.97 -2.86
CA SER A 298 -11.86 -28.04 -3.91
C SER A 298 -11.11 -26.71 -3.92
N SER A 299 -10.76 -26.24 -5.12
CA SER A 299 -10.14 -24.91 -5.33
C SER A 299 -11.08 -23.71 -5.01
N ILE A 300 -12.36 -23.97 -4.73
CA ILE A 300 -13.34 -22.95 -4.29
C ILE A 300 -12.82 -22.11 -3.12
N TRP A 301 -12.01 -22.71 -2.23
CA TRP A 301 -11.52 -22.09 -1.03
C TRP A 301 -10.55 -20.92 -1.29
N TYR A 302 -9.91 -20.86 -2.45
CA TYR A 302 -9.08 -19.70 -2.83
C TYR A 302 -9.91 -18.43 -3.07
N GLY A 303 -11.21 -18.56 -3.34
CA GLY A 303 -12.13 -17.42 -3.41
C GLY A 303 -12.99 -17.28 -2.16
N LEU A 304 -13.41 -18.41 -1.55
CA LEU A 304 -14.36 -18.41 -0.43
C LEU A 304 -13.73 -17.88 0.88
N VAL A 305 -12.46 -18.22 1.17
CA VAL A 305 -11.77 -17.71 2.37
C VAL A 305 -11.66 -16.18 2.36
N PRO A 306 -11.19 -15.53 1.28
CA PRO A 306 -11.24 -14.07 1.18
C PRO A 306 -12.65 -13.50 1.28
N ALA A 307 -13.63 -14.10 0.60
CA ALA A 307 -15.01 -13.62 0.60
C ALA A 307 -15.58 -13.57 2.03
N ILE A 308 -15.46 -14.68 2.78
CA ILE A 308 -15.93 -14.77 4.16
C ILE A 308 -15.14 -13.83 5.06
N GLY A 309 -13.80 -13.81 4.96
CA GLY A 309 -12.96 -12.96 5.79
C GLY A 309 -13.31 -11.48 5.65
N ILE A 310 -13.39 -10.99 4.42
CA ILE A 310 -13.71 -9.58 4.15
C ILE A 310 -15.13 -9.24 4.60
N ALA A 311 -16.11 -10.10 4.32
CA ALA A 311 -17.49 -9.86 4.75
C ALA A 311 -17.63 -9.86 6.29
N ALA A 312 -16.99 -10.81 6.98
CA ALA A 312 -16.98 -10.90 8.43
C ALA A 312 -16.21 -9.75 9.12
N ALA A 313 -15.26 -9.12 8.41
CA ALA A 313 -14.54 -7.97 8.94
C ALA A 313 -15.43 -6.72 9.07
N TYR A 314 -16.44 -6.55 8.22
CA TYR A 314 -17.21 -5.31 8.17
C TYR A 314 -17.97 -4.99 9.47
N PRO A 315 -18.71 -5.91 10.12
CA PRO A 315 -19.33 -5.63 11.43
C PRO A 315 -18.31 -5.30 12.52
N LEU A 316 -17.10 -5.87 12.47
CA LEU A 316 -16.02 -5.55 13.41
C LEU A 316 -15.41 -4.16 13.14
N ILE A 317 -15.36 -3.75 11.88
CA ILE A 317 -15.01 -2.39 11.48
C ILE A 317 -16.04 -1.40 12.00
N LEU A 318 -17.33 -1.71 11.91
CA LEU A 318 -18.39 -0.90 12.52
C LEU A 318 -18.16 -0.76 14.03
N ALA A 319 -17.93 -1.87 14.75
CA ALA A 319 -17.66 -1.85 16.18
C ALA A 319 -16.43 -1.00 16.52
N LEU A 320 -15.34 -1.11 15.74
CA LEU A 320 -14.12 -0.30 15.89
C LEU A 320 -14.42 1.20 15.78
N TYR A 321 -15.08 1.61 14.69
CA TYR A 321 -15.30 3.03 14.41
C TYR A 321 -16.53 3.63 15.11
N THR A 322 -17.34 2.83 15.81
CA THR A 322 -18.43 3.30 16.67
C THR A 322 -18.13 3.17 18.16
N ALA A 323 -16.93 2.74 18.53
CA ALA A 323 -16.54 2.62 19.93
C ALA A 323 -16.51 3.98 20.65
N ASP A 324 -17.00 3.99 21.90
CA ASP A 324 -17.10 5.20 22.73
C ASP A 324 -15.77 5.56 23.42
N SER A 325 -14.82 4.62 23.48
CA SER A 325 -13.51 4.84 24.10
C SER A 325 -12.38 4.31 23.21
N TRP A 326 -11.21 4.93 23.33
CA TRP A 326 -10.04 4.49 22.57
C TRP A 326 -9.57 3.08 22.96
N GLN A 327 -9.76 2.67 24.21
CA GLN A 327 -9.43 1.32 24.68
C GLN A 327 -10.30 0.26 23.98
N ALA A 328 -11.61 0.49 23.91
CA ALA A 328 -12.52 -0.39 23.18
C ALA A 328 -12.19 -0.43 21.70
N ALA A 329 -11.91 0.73 21.08
CA ALA A 329 -11.47 0.80 19.69
C ALA A 329 -10.16 0.03 19.46
N ALA A 330 -9.18 0.10 20.37
CA ALA A 330 -7.91 -0.63 20.27
C ALA A 330 -8.11 -2.15 20.35
N ILE A 331 -9.04 -2.63 21.16
CA ILE A 331 -9.42 -4.05 21.23
C ILE A 331 -10.04 -4.50 19.91
N TRP A 332 -10.99 -3.73 19.38
CA TRP A 332 -11.61 -4.05 18.09
C TRP A 332 -10.63 -4.02 16.94
N LEU A 333 -9.59 -3.21 16.99
CA LEU A 333 -8.55 -3.11 15.93
C LEU A 333 -7.78 -4.43 15.70
N LEU A 334 -7.74 -5.33 16.69
CA LEU A 334 -7.08 -6.63 16.59
C LEU A 334 -7.67 -7.55 15.50
N PHE A 335 -8.94 -7.41 15.14
CA PHE A 335 -9.64 -8.41 14.34
C PHE A 335 -9.80 -8.05 12.85
N PRO A 336 -10.20 -6.81 12.47
CA PRO A 336 -10.47 -6.49 11.08
C PRO A 336 -9.27 -6.68 10.16
N GLY A 337 -8.07 -6.31 10.61
CA GLY A 337 -6.85 -6.49 9.83
C GLY A 337 -6.57 -7.96 9.51
N ALA A 338 -6.81 -8.87 10.48
CA ALA A 338 -6.64 -10.30 10.28
C ALA A 338 -7.62 -10.87 9.24
N LEU A 339 -8.84 -10.38 9.22
CA LEU A 339 -9.88 -10.86 8.30
C LEU A 339 -9.78 -10.22 6.91
N THR A 340 -9.54 -8.90 6.84
CA THR A 340 -9.46 -8.18 5.57
C THR A 340 -8.24 -8.55 4.74
N ASN A 341 -7.14 -9.04 5.33
CA ASN A 341 -5.91 -9.39 4.60
C ASN A 341 -5.81 -10.87 4.17
N THR A 342 -6.86 -11.66 4.39
CA THR A 342 -6.91 -13.08 3.99
C THR A 342 -6.84 -13.31 2.47
N TYR A 343 -7.01 -12.28 1.66
CA TYR A 343 -7.03 -12.36 0.20
C TYR A 343 -5.66 -12.49 -0.47
N MET A 344 -4.58 -12.03 0.18
CA MET A 344 -3.29 -11.86 -0.49
C MET A 344 -2.73 -13.17 -1.05
N GLY A 345 -2.55 -14.18 -0.21
CA GLY A 345 -2.02 -15.48 -0.62
C GLY A 345 -2.86 -16.16 -1.71
N PRO A 346 -4.17 -16.34 -1.49
CA PRO A 346 -5.06 -16.93 -2.48
C PRO A 346 -5.06 -16.22 -3.83
N THR A 347 -5.09 -14.90 -3.84
CA THR A 347 -5.13 -14.12 -5.09
C THR A 347 -3.84 -14.23 -5.87
N TYR A 348 -2.70 -13.99 -5.22
CA TYR A 348 -1.39 -14.09 -5.90
C TYR A 348 -1.11 -15.51 -6.37
N GLY A 349 -1.42 -16.51 -5.54
CA GLY A 349 -1.26 -17.92 -5.90
C GLY A 349 -2.11 -18.31 -7.12
N THR A 350 -3.39 -17.91 -7.15
CA THR A 350 -4.27 -18.19 -8.28
C THR A 350 -3.80 -17.51 -9.57
N VAL A 351 -3.42 -16.23 -9.49
CA VAL A 351 -2.91 -15.49 -10.66
C VAL A 351 -1.62 -16.14 -11.19
N GLN A 352 -0.65 -16.43 -10.33
CA GLN A 352 0.61 -17.02 -10.76
C GLN A 352 0.43 -18.42 -11.35
N ASN A 353 -0.44 -19.25 -10.76
CA ASN A 353 -0.69 -20.62 -11.24
C ASN A 353 -1.48 -20.66 -12.55
N ALA A 354 -2.20 -19.60 -12.90
CA ALA A 354 -2.94 -19.52 -14.15
C ALA A 354 -2.04 -19.32 -15.38
N PHE A 355 -0.81 -18.82 -15.21
CA PHE A 355 0.10 -18.48 -16.30
C PHE A 355 1.34 -19.38 -16.34
N PRO A 356 1.89 -19.64 -17.55
CA PRO A 356 3.18 -20.29 -17.72
C PRO A 356 4.29 -19.53 -16.97
N PRO A 357 5.36 -20.20 -16.52
CA PRO A 357 6.45 -19.56 -15.75
C PRO A 357 7.02 -18.27 -16.37
N ALA A 358 7.15 -18.22 -17.69
CA ALA A 358 7.65 -17.06 -18.42
C ALA A 358 6.74 -15.81 -18.34
N GLN A 359 5.43 -16.00 -18.09
CA GLN A 359 4.44 -14.92 -18.07
C GLN A 359 3.98 -14.53 -16.65
N ARG A 360 4.36 -15.30 -15.62
CA ARG A 360 3.93 -15.07 -14.23
C ARG A 360 4.31 -13.68 -13.71
N ALA A 361 5.52 -13.24 -14.01
CA ALA A 361 5.99 -11.91 -13.61
C ALA A 361 5.16 -10.80 -14.27
N THR A 362 4.87 -10.93 -15.55
CA THR A 362 4.03 -9.99 -16.30
C THR A 362 2.59 -9.99 -15.78
N ALA A 363 2.02 -11.13 -15.43
CA ALA A 363 0.67 -11.23 -14.86
C ALA A 363 0.57 -10.53 -13.51
N VAL A 364 1.58 -10.71 -12.64
CA VAL A 364 1.65 -9.99 -11.35
C VAL A 364 1.87 -8.50 -11.57
N ALA A 365 2.67 -8.10 -12.56
CA ALA A 365 2.88 -6.69 -12.90
C ALA A 365 1.59 -6.02 -13.38
N VAL A 366 0.79 -6.68 -14.22
CA VAL A 366 -0.54 -6.20 -14.65
C VAL A 366 -1.49 -6.07 -13.46
N LEU A 367 -1.51 -7.06 -12.57
CA LEU A 367 -2.30 -7.00 -11.34
C LEU A 367 -1.92 -5.77 -10.49
N PHE A 368 -0.62 -5.56 -10.25
CA PHE A 368 -0.15 -4.41 -9.48
C PHE A 368 -0.37 -3.07 -10.18
N LEU A 369 -0.31 -3.03 -11.51
CA LEU A 369 -0.63 -1.84 -12.27
C LEU A 369 -2.07 -1.38 -11.98
N VAL A 370 -3.03 -2.29 -12.11
CA VAL A 370 -4.46 -2.01 -11.87
C VAL A 370 -4.68 -1.65 -10.40
N LEU A 371 -4.10 -2.44 -9.48
CA LEU A 371 -4.24 -2.23 -8.04
C LEU A 371 -3.67 -0.88 -7.61
N ASN A 372 -2.42 -0.57 -7.97
CA ASN A 372 -1.79 0.68 -7.51
C ASN A 372 -2.43 1.91 -8.13
N LEU A 373 -2.77 1.86 -9.42
CA LEU A 373 -3.41 3.00 -10.08
C LEU A 373 -4.79 3.29 -9.48
N ILE A 374 -5.62 2.27 -9.28
CA ILE A 374 -7.00 2.44 -8.79
C ILE A 374 -7.02 2.55 -7.26
N ALA A 375 -6.44 1.57 -6.55
CA ALA A 375 -6.59 1.52 -5.11
C ALA A 375 -5.71 2.55 -4.40
N LEU A 376 -4.42 2.57 -4.68
CA LEU A 376 -3.50 3.51 -4.05
C LEU A 376 -3.68 4.92 -4.63
N GLY A 377 -3.85 5.06 -5.96
CA GLY A 377 -4.01 6.36 -6.60
C GLY A 377 -5.28 7.08 -6.22
N PHE A 378 -6.42 6.40 -6.21
CA PHE A 378 -7.73 7.04 -5.98
C PHE A 378 -8.34 6.78 -4.61
N GLY A 379 -7.96 5.72 -3.88
CA GLY A 379 -8.51 5.43 -2.57
C GLY A 379 -8.38 6.60 -1.58
N PRO A 380 -7.15 7.04 -1.25
CA PRO A 380 -6.95 8.15 -0.31
C PRO A 380 -7.61 9.47 -0.73
N PRO A 381 -7.46 9.97 -2.00
CA PRO A 381 -8.10 11.24 -2.38
C PRO A 381 -9.62 11.19 -2.37
N LEU A 382 -10.25 10.07 -2.80
CA LEU A 382 -11.70 9.96 -2.77
C LEU A 382 -12.23 9.85 -1.32
N THR A 383 -11.47 9.21 -0.41
CA THR A 383 -11.80 9.22 1.01
C THR A 383 -11.71 10.63 1.59
N GLY A 384 -10.66 11.38 1.26
CA GLY A 384 -10.50 12.78 1.67
C GLY A 384 -11.61 13.68 1.13
N LEU A 385 -11.97 13.52 -0.14
CA LEU A 385 -13.10 14.23 -0.76
C LEU A 385 -14.41 13.97 -0.01
N LEU A 386 -14.66 12.71 0.34
CA LEU A 386 -15.84 12.33 1.12
C LEU A 386 -15.82 12.97 2.51
N ILE A 387 -14.66 13.05 3.17
CA ILE A 387 -14.51 13.72 4.47
C ILE A 387 -14.80 15.21 4.34
N ASP A 388 -14.28 15.88 3.31
CA ASP A 388 -14.50 17.32 3.11
C ASP A 388 -15.98 17.64 2.89
N HIS A 389 -16.69 16.86 2.05
CA HIS A 389 -18.12 17.05 1.81
C HIS A 389 -19.00 16.73 3.02
N LEU A 390 -18.72 15.63 3.72
CA LEU A 390 -19.41 15.29 4.96
C LEU A 390 -19.12 16.32 6.06
N GLY A 391 -17.92 16.85 6.12
CA GLY A 391 -17.55 17.93 7.05
C GLY A 391 -18.35 19.21 6.79
N ALA A 392 -18.48 19.61 5.52
CA ALA A 392 -19.32 20.74 5.14
C ALA A 392 -20.80 20.51 5.49
N PHE A 393 -21.30 19.30 5.27
CA PHE A 393 -22.67 18.92 5.65
C PHE A 393 -22.90 19.02 7.15
N HIS A 394 -22.03 18.40 7.97
CA HIS A 394 -22.17 18.45 9.44
C HIS A 394 -21.98 19.84 10.04
N HIS A 395 -21.09 20.65 9.43
CA HIS A 395 -20.92 22.04 9.85
C HIS A 395 -22.17 22.88 9.59
N ALA A 396 -22.81 22.71 8.43
CA ALA A 396 -24.04 23.41 8.09
C ALA A 396 -25.26 22.94 8.92
N HIS A 397 -25.26 21.67 9.37
CA HIS A 397 -26.36 21.07 10.12
C HIS A 397 -25.90 20.62 11.52
N ALA A 398 -25.29 21.53 12.26
CA ALA A 398 -24.66 21.24 13.58
C ALA A 398 -25.56 20.54 14.61
N SER A 399 -26.87 20.46 14.38
CA SER A 399 -27.86 19.77 15.22
C SER A 399 -28.16 18.32 14.78
N ALA A 400 -27.63 17.84 13.65
CA ALA A 400 -27.93 16.52 13.11
C ALA A 400 -26.94 15.45 13.64
N THR A 401 -27.34 14.67 14.62
CA THR A 401 -26.52 13.69 15.36
C THR A 401 -26.71 12.23 14.91
N GLY A 402 -26.71 11.88 13.63
CA GLY A 402 -26.88 10.48 13.19
C GLY A 402 -25.72 9.95 12.36
N VAL A 403 -25.40 8.65 12.48
CA VAL A 403 -24.34 7.98 11.69
C VAL A 403 -24.74 7.84 10.21
N LEU A 404 -26.02 7.83 9.89
CA LEU A 404 -26.57 7.54 8.55
C LEU A 404 -27.42 8.64 7.88
N PRO A 405 -27.80 9.77 8.49
CA PRO A 405 -28.63 10.77 7.80
C PRO A 405 -27.97 11.41 6.57
N ALA A 406 -26.65 11.39 6.53
CA ALA A 406 -25.87 12.02 5.46
C ALA A 406 -25.87 11.25 4.12
N LEU A 407 -26.22 9.96 4.10
CA LEU A 407 -26.24 9.18 2.86
C LEU A 407 -27.52 9.39 2.03
N SER A 408 -28.63 9.76 2.67
CA SER A 408 -29.93 9.98 2.00
C SER A 408 -30.09 11.34 1.34
N GLY A 409 -29.16 12.27 1.61
CA GLY A 409 -29.23 13.64 1.12
C GLY A 409 -27.87 14.23 0.76
N LEU A 410 -26.89 13.43 0.24
CA LEU A 410 -25.65 13.98 -0.29
C LEU A 410 -25.94 14.96 -1.44
N PRO A 411 -26.24 16.23 -1.18
CA PRO A 411 -25.91 17.25 -2.14
C PRO A 411 -24.39 17.33 -2.06
N TRP A 412 -23.73 17.30 -3.18
CA TRP A 412 -22.36 17.79 -3.30
C TRP A 412 -22.40 19.28 -2.91
N SER A 413 -22.45 19.51 -1.60
CA SER A 413 -22.52 20.85 -1.02
C SER A 413 -21.23 21.57 -1.36
N ASP A 414 -21.34 22.85 -1.66
CA ASP A 414 -20.17 23.71 -1.78
C ASP A 414 -19.35 23.61 -0.48
N VAL A 415 -18.14 23.12 -0.60
CA VAL A 415 -17.22 22.96 0.54
C VAL A 415 -16.53 24.28 0.91
N SER A 416 -16.61 25.31 0.06
CA SER A 416 -15.90 26.59 0.23
C SER A 416 -16.26 27.30 1.52
N PRO A 417 -17.54 27.40 1.96
CA PRO A 417 -17.90 28.02 3.22
C PRO A 417 -17.29 27.30 4.43
N PHE A 418 -17.27 25.96 4.39
CA PHE A 418 -16.67 25.15 5.44
C PHE A 418 -15.15 25.35 5.48
N GLN A 419 -14.47 25.32 4.36
CA GLN A 419 -13.01 25.51 4.29
C GLN A 419 -12.60 26.89 4.77
N THR A 420 -13.40 27.91 4.50
CA THR A 420 -13.17 29.29 4.96
C THR A 420 -13.37 29.42 6.48
N SER A 421 -14.42 28.82 7.03
CA SER A 421 -14.74 28.88 8.45
C SER A 421 -13.89 27.94 9.29
N CYS A 422 -13.51 26.79 8.73
CA CYS A 422 -12.78 25.71 9.39
C CYS A 422 -11.48 25.35 8.64
N PRO A 423 -10.51 26.25 8.50
CA PRO A 423 -9.25 25.99 7.80
C PRO A 423 -8.49 24.84 8.47
N GLY A 424 -8.17 23.78 7.70
CA GLY A 424 -7.57 22.56 8.24
C GLY A 424 -8.50 21.72 9.13
N GLY A 425 -9.78 22.04 9.19
CA GLY A 425 -10.79 21.34 9.99
C GLY A 425 -10.90 21.82 11.45
N VAL A 426 -10.35 22.98 11.75
CA VAL A 426 -10.41 23.65 13.07
C VAL A 426 -10.92 25.06 12.91
N GLY A 427 -11.51 25.63 13.95
CA GLY A 427 -11.94 27.03 13.94
C GLY A 427 -10.77 28.00 13.89
N ILE A 428 -11.03 29.21 13.39
CA ILE A 428 -10.01 30.27 13.26
C ILE A 428 -9.45 30.66 14.65
N ILE A 429 -10.33 30.67 15.66
CA ILE A 429 -9.96 30.99 17.06
C ILE A 429 -10.18 29.72 17.88
N ALA A 430 -9.11 29.16 18.41
CA ALA A 430 -9.15 27.95 19.22
C ALA A 430 -10.00 28.11 20.48
N GLY A 431 -10.76 27.08 20.87
CA GLY A 431 -11.59 27.05 22.07
C GLY A 431 -12.91 27.81 21.98
N THR A 432 -13.22 28.43 20.84
CA THR A 432 -14.54 29.05 20.62
C THR A 432 -15.61 27.99 20.25
N SER A 433 -16.89 28.37 20.37
CA SER A 433 -17.99 27.49 19.91
C SER A 433 -17.86 27.14 18.42
N ALA A 434 -17.36 28.06 17.60
CA ALA A 434 -17.07 27.80 16.19
C ALA A 434 -15.96 26.74 16.00
N ASP A 435 -14.88 26.77 16.81
CA ASP A 435 -13.84 25.75 16.78
C ASP A 435 -14.38 24.37 17.18
N VAL A 436 -15.21 24.31 18.23
CA VAL A 436 -15.85 23.07 18.65
C VAL A 436 -16.74 22.50 17.53
N THR A 437 -17.52 23.34 16.86
CA THR A 437 -18.37 22.94 15.72
C THR A 437 -17.52 22.41 14.56
N CYS A 438 -16.42 23.09 14.18
CA CYS A 438 -15.50 22.62 13.14
C CYS A 438 -14.91 21.24 13.47
N ARG A 439 -14.38 21.07 14.69
CA ARG A 439 -13.78 19.80 15.14
C ARG A 439 -14.78 18.66 15.15
N THR A 440 -16.00 18.90 15.67
CA THR A 440 -17.06 17.91 15.70
C THR A 440 -17.50 17.51 14.28
N ALA A 441 -17.64 18.48 13.39
CA ALA A 441 -17.99 18.20 11.98
C ALA A 441 -16.95 17.31 11.29
N VAL A 442 -15.65 17.61 11.44
CA VAL A 442 -14.56 16.81 10.84
C VAL A 442 -14.44 15.43 11.52
N GLN A 443 -14.65 15.34 12.82
CA GLN A 443 -14.65 14.07 13.55
C GLN A 443 -15.72 13.13 13.02
N LEU A 444 -16.98 13.59 12.93
CA LEU A 444 -18.10 12.81 12.41
C LEU A 444 -17.88 12.43 10.94
N ALA A 445 -17.43 13.39 10.11
CA ALA A 445 -17.13 13.17 8.72
C ALA A 445 -16.06 12.10 8.51
N THR A 446 -14.97 12.16 9.27
CA THR A 446 -13.86 11.18 9.18
C THR A 446 -14.36 9.77 9.53
N ARG A 447 -15.10 9.63 10.61
CA ARG A 447 -15.69 8.36 11.04
C ARG A 447 -16.61 7.77 9.98
N GLN A 448 -17.54 8.56 9.45
CA GLN A 448 -18.50 8.13 8.43
C GLN A 448 -17.80 7.78 7.11
N ALA A 449 -16.88 8.60 6.65
CA ALA A 449 -16.12 8.35 5.42
C ALA A 449 -15.35 7.02 5.49
N ILE A 450 -14.68 6.74 6.59
CA ILE A 450 -13.95 5.48 6.78
C ILE A 450 -14.91 4.29 6.74
N ILE A 451 -16.06 4.36 7.43
CA ILE A 451 -17.07 3.28 7.42
C ILE A 451 -17.61 3.04 6.01
N VAL A 452 -17.93 4.11 5.27
CA VAL A 452 -18.44 4.03 3.89
C VAL A 452 -17.39 3.44 2.95
N VAL A 453 -16.13 3.87 3.07
CA VAL A 453 -15.04 3.36 2.24
C VAL A 453 -14.78 1.88 2.51
N TYR A 454 -14.84 1.43 3.77
CA TYR A 454 -14.73 0.00 4.07
C TYR A 454 -15.93 -0.81 3.57
N ALA A 455 -17.13 -0.22 3.38
CA ALA A 455 -18.25 -0.91 2.76
C ALA A 455 -17.96 -1.35 1.31
N VAL A 456 -17.05 -0.70 0.60
CA VAL A 456 -16.51 -1.16 -0.69
C VAL A 456 -15.90 -2.57 -0.58
N GLY A 457 -15.42 -2.94 0.61
CA GLY A 457 -14.97 -4.30 0.91
C GLY A 457 -16.06 -5.36 0.74
N LEU A 458 -17.34 -5.03 1.00
CA LEU A 458 -18.46 -5.97 0.75
C LEU A 458 -18.61 -6.26 -0.75
N TRP A 459 -18.39 -5.26 -1.59
CA TRP A 459 -18.33 -5.47 -3.03
C TRP A 459 -17.11 -6.31 -3.44
N ALA A 460 -15.96 -6.12 -2.81
CA ALA A 460 -14.81 -7.02 -2.99
C ALA A 460 -15.15 -8.47 -2.59
N ALA A 461 -15.82 -8.68 -1.45
CA ALA A 461 -16.26 -9.99 -1.00
C ALA A 461 -17.20 -10.67 -2.01
N PHE A 462 -18.12 -9.91 -2.62
CA PHE A 462 -18.97 -10.39 -3.70
C PHE A 462 -18.14 -10.88 -4.90
N HIS A 463 -17.13 -10.14 -5.35
CA HIS A 463 -16.26 -10.58 -6.43
C HIS A 463 -15.46 -11.84 -6.08
N TYR A 464 -14.96 -11.96 -4.86
CA TYR A 464 -14.32 -13.18 -4.38
C TYR A 464 -15.28 -14.36 -4.31
N LEU A 465 -16.55 -14.15 -3.93
CA LEU A 465 -17.58 -15.18 -3.96
C LEU A 465 -17.86 -15.65 -5.38
N VAL A 466 -17.99 -14.74 -6.35
CA VAL A 466 -18.15 -15.12 -7.77
C VAL A 466 -16.93 -15.88 -8.28
N ALA A 467 -15.71 -15.45 -7.93
CA ALA A 467 -14.50 -16.19 -8.26
C ALA A 467 -14.50 -17.60 -7.65
N ALA A 468 -14.94 -17.74 -6.39
CA ALA A 468 -15.08 -19.02 -5.70
C ALA A 468 -16.02 -19.98 -6.47
N ILE A 469 -17.20 -19.49 -6.86
CA ILE A 469 -18.18 -20.28 -7.62
C ILE A 469 -17.58 -20.76 -8.96
N ARG A 470 -16.81 -19.90 -9.64
CA ARG A 470 -16.13 -20.25 -10.89
C ARG A 470 -14.98 -21.23 -10.67
N LEU A 471 -14.21 -21.09 -9.58
CA LEU A 471 -13.15 -22.03 -9.20
C LEU A 471 -13.66 -23.44 -8.90
N ARG A 472 -14.94 -23.61 -8.63
CA ARG A 472 -15.56 -24.94 -8.48
C ARG A 472 -15.41 -25.81 -9.72
N LYS A 473 -15.25 -25.19 -10.91
CA LYS A 473 -15.01 -25.88 -12.19
C LYS A 473 -13.53 -26.21 -12.44
N GLY A 474 -12.65 -25.90 -11.52
CA GLY A 474 -11.19 -26.09 -11.61
C GLY A 474 -10.42 -24.76 -11.61
N MET A 475 -9.09 -24.87 -11.45
CA MET A 475 -8.19 -23.72 -11.51
C MET A 475 -8.13 -23.16 -12.93
N PRO A 476 -8.06 -21.83 -13.09
CA PRO A 476 -7.91 -21.23 -14.41
C PRO A 476 -6.54 -21.62 -15.00
N SER A 477 -6.50 -21.98 -16.26
CA SER A 477 -5.27 -22.13 -17.03
C SER A 477 -5.36 -21.23 -18.26
N VAL A 478 -4.35 -20.41 -18.46
CA VAL A 478 -4.17 -19.67 -19.71
C VAL A 478 -3.25 -20.50 -20.58
N ALA A 479 -3.77 -20.98 -21.72
CA ALA A 479 -2.98 -21.77 -22.66
C ALA A 479 -1.72 -21.00 -23.08
N PRO A 480 -0.57 -21.67 -23.26
CA PRO A 480 0.60 -21.04 -23.83
C PRO A 480 0.20 -20.43 -25.18
N MET A 481 0.24 -19.12 -25.26
CA MET A 481 -0.13 -18.42 -26.48
C MET A 481 1.04 -18.57 -27.43
N SER A 482 0.80 -19.22 -28.59
CA SER A 482 1.78 -19.35 -29.69
C SER A 482 2.35 -17.97 -30.04
N ALA A 483 3.66 -17.93 -30.19
CA ALA A 483 4.44 -16.74 -30.52
C ALA A 483 3.99 -16.05 -31.81
#